data_17b0de8437e70ea2529c7951ecd8562a
#
_entry.id   17b0de8437e70ea2529c7951ecd8562a
#
_cell.length_a   1.000
_cell.length_b   1.000
_cell.length_c   1.000
_cell.angle_alpha   90.00
_cell.angle_beta   90.00
_cell.angle_gamma   90.00
#
_symmetry.space_group_name_H-M   'P 1'
#
loop_
_entity.id
_entity.type
_entity.pdbx_description
1 polymer ?
#
loop_
_entity_poly.entity_id
_entity_poly.type
_entity_poly.pdbx_seq_one_letter_code
_entity_poly.pdbx_strand_id
1 'polypeptide(L)'
;GSLIEADFDSTALAGEVFELTFFVDISDQAEIKQYPASVMIEYSRLRESGERNTFFDFNFKVTGDSIINMRALEPFLASLKKNHVTIEISNDGTAPISGVSIELQNTQETISSTSQSVTNVENVVILDSDWDVGQIDPGKSKYLEFDVYVPGTMSAQTLRAPMEITYFNAHGEQLTISRIVDFYVKGLIDTTIYDVGIIDLSGKPTVIGEIINEGNEDALFGFVTLEPLGDSNIKKSTQYIDEIEIDSPVPFNIPIEFEGEPKYGEHEIRITLRYKDSLRDEIFKTYDTTVLIPDVTENTQQSGFDLMEYSQFIILGVIAIIGGVSFSQIKKRKKEPSKTS
;
A
#
# COMPACT_ATOMS: atom_id res chain seq x y z
N GLY A 1 -36.55 -34.58 13.51
CA GLY A 1 -35.64 -35.15 12.54
C GLY A 1 -36.40 -35.74 11.37
N SER A 2 -35.93 -35.60 10.14
CA SER A 2 -36.49 -36.31 8.98
C SER A 2 -36.08 -37.77 9.03
N LEU A 3 -37.03 -38.66 8.80
CA LEU A 3 -36.75 -40.08 8.60
C LEU A 3 -36.12 -40.22 7.21
N ILE A 4 -34.99 -40.90 7.10
CA ILE A 4 -34.31 -41.21 5.84
C ILE A 4 -34.43 -42.72 5.65
N GLU A 5 -34.96 -43.16 4.52
CA GLU A 5 -35.19 -44.56 4.22
C GLU A 5 -34.24 -45.02 3.10
N ALA A 6 -33.76 -46.26 3.24
CA ALA A 6 -33.03 -46.96 2.18
C ALA A 6 -33.52 -48.42 2.10
N ASP A 7 -33.87 -48.84 0.90
CA ASP A 7 -34.40 -50.17 0.67
C ASP A 7 -33.35 -51.16 0.18
N PHE A 8 -33.39 -52.40 0.66
CA PHE A 8 -32.59 -53.50 0.15
C PHE A 8 -33.53 -54.54 -0.43
N ASP A 9 -33.70 -54.50 -1.71
CA ASP A 9 -34.69 -55.27 -2.48
C ASP A 9 -34.20 -56.70 -2.76
N SER A 10 -33.63 -57.38 -1.72
CA SER A 10 -33.10 -58.73 -1.88
C SER A 10 -33.24 -59.54 -0.58
N THR A 11 -32.92 -60.81 -0.61
CA THR A 11 -32.91 -61.70 0.52
C THR A 11 -31.46 -61.86 1.00
N ALA A 12 -31.16 -61.45 2.22
CA ALA A 12 -29.86 -61.66 2.87
C ALA A 12 -29.81 -63.06 3.53
N LEU A 13 -28.76 -63.83 3.20
CA LEU A 13 -28.49 -65.12 3.83
C LEU A 13 -27.68 -64.92 5.12
N ALA A 14 -27.73 -65.96 6.00
CA ALA A 14 -26.99 -65.92 7.25
C ALA A 14 -25.47 -65.76 6.98
N GLY A 15 -24.88 -64.69 7.50
CA GLY A 15 -23.45 -64.35 7.30
C GLY A 15 -23.18 -63.49 6.06
N GLU A 16 -24.18 -63.15 5.28
CA GLU A 16 -24.05 -62.24 4.12
C GLU A 16 -23.97 -60.78 4.62
N VAL A 17 -23.11 -60.00 3.96
CA VAL A 17 -22.93 -58.58 4.23
C VAL A 17 -23.53 -57.77 3.09
N PHE A 18 -24.35 -56.82 3.42
CA PHE A 18 -24.93 -55.87 2.45
C PHE A 18 -24.64 -54.44 2.88
N GLU A 19 -24.60 -53.54 1.92
CA GLU A 19 -24.29 -52.10 2.14
C GLU A 19 -25.58 -51.31 1.87
N LEU A 20 -25.87 -50.38 2.78
CA LEU A 20 -26.90 -49.37 2.61
C LEU A 20 -26.27 -47.98 2.65
N THR A 21 -26.62 -47.18 1.67
CA THR A 21 -26.10 -45.78 1.59
C THR A 21 -27.22 -44.83 1.93
N PHE A 22 -26.98 -43.98 2.92
CA PHE A 22 -27.87 -42.90 3.33
C PHE A 22 -27.29 -41.56 2.97
N PHE A 23 -28.07 -40.65 2.39
CA PHE A 23 -27.71 -39.26 2.14
C PHE A 23 -28.34 -38.40 3.22
N VAL A 24 -27.51 -37.69 3.95
CA VAL A 24 -27.92 -36.82 5.08
C VAL A 24 -27.58 -35.39 4.74
N ASP A 25 -28.55 -34.50 4.72
CA ASP A 25 -28.34 -33.07 4.61
C ASP A 25 -28.01 -32.52 6.01
N ILE A 26 -26.84 -31.92 6.13
CA ILE A 26 -26.39 -31.27 7.36
C ILE A 26 -26.69 -29.78 7.24
N SER A 27 -27.44 -29.22 8.19
CA SER A 27 -27.72 -27.79 8.25
C SER A 27 -26.41 -27.00 8.44
N ASP A 28 -26.30 -25.85 7.78
CA ASP A 28 -25.20 -24.89 7.95
C ASP A 28 -25.04 -24.38 9.40
N GLN A 29 -26.12 -24.55 10.20
CA GLN A 29 -26.13 -24.19 11.63
C GLN A 29 -25.84 -25.38 12.55
N ALA A 30 -25.51 -26.56 12.00
CA ALA A 30 -25.20 -27.72 12.82
C ALA A 30 -23.90 -27.48 13.61
N GLU A 31 -23.94 -27.72 14.90
CA GLU A 31 -22.75 -27.63 15.75
C GLU A 31 -21.75 -28.74 15.39
N ILE A 32 -20.48 -28.43 15.42
CA ILE A 32 -19.38 -29.38 15.20
C ILE A 32 -19.22 -30.25 16.43
N LYS A 33 -19.90 -31.40 16.43
CA LYS A 33 -19.86 -32.35 17.53
C LYS A 33 -20.29 -33.73 17.06
N GLN A 34 -20.26 -34.71 17.98
CA GLN A 34 -20.85 -36.01 17.75
C GLN A 34 -22.36 -35.96 17.97
N TYR A 35 -23.10 -36.51 17.03
CA TYR A 35 -24.54 -36.66 17.11
C TYR A 35 -24.91 -38.14 17.21
N PRO A 36 -25.79 -38.53 18.15
CA PRO A 36 -26.32 -39.88 18.20
C PRO A 36 -27.30 -40.09 17.05
N ALA A 37 -27.24 -41.25 16.44
CA ALA A 37 -28.19 -41.70 15.43
C ALA A 37 -28.57 -43.13 15.69
N SER A 38 -29.73 -43.51 15.22
CA SER A 38 -30.24 -44.87 15.32
C SER A 38 -30.75 -45.31 13.95
N VAL A 39 -30.35 -46.49 13.51
CA VAL A 39 -30.88 -47.15 12.31
C VAL A 39 -31.83 -48.23 12.75
N MET A 40 -33.07 -48.18 12.24
CA MET A 40 -34.04 -49.26 12.39
C MET A 40 -33.99 -50.09 11.11
N ILE A 41 -33.75 -51.37 11.25
CA ILE A 41 -33.85 -52.33 10.14
C ILE A 41 -35.17 -53.09 10.30
N GLU A 42 -36.03 -52.98 9.30
CA GLU A 42 -37.26 -53.68 9.17
C GLU A 42 -37.07 -54.86 8.24
N TYR A 43 -37.41 -56.08 8.64
CA TYR A 43 -37.20 -57.28 7.84
C TYR A 43 -38.24 -58.35 8.12
N SER A 44 -38.51 -59.17 7.13
CA SER A 44 -39.33 -60.39 7.29
C SER A 44 -38.46 -61.64 7.19
N ARG A 45 -38.80 -62.70 7.91
CA ARG A 45 -38.14 -64.00 7.81
C ARG A 45 -38.86 -64.90 6.85
N LEU A 46 -38.11 -65.63 6.04
CA LEU A 46 -38.59 -66.45 4.90
C LEU A 46 -39.64 -67.51 5.26
N ARG A 47 -39.90 -67.85 6.49
CA ARG A 47 -40.86 -68.87 6.94
C ARG A 47 -41.69 -68.43 8.14
N GLU A 48 -41.69 -67.19 8.47
CA GLU A 48 -42.47 -66.63 9.58
C GLU A 48 -43.34 -65.49 9.00
N SER A 49 -44.59 -65.42 9.44
CA SER A 49 -45.44 -64.29 9.09
C SER A 49 -45.22 -63.13 10.06
N GLY A 50 -45.04 -61.96 9.48
CA GLY A 50 -44.90 -60.69 10.20
C GLY A 50 -43.55 -60.00 10.01
N GLU A 51 -43.58 -58.67 10.09
CA GLU A 51 -42.43 -57.81 10.04
C GLU A 51 -41.76 -57.76 11.41
N ARG A 52 -40.45 -57.67 11.41
CA ARG A 52 -39.61 -57.52 12.58
C ARG A 52 -38.75 -56.34 12.41
N ASN A 53 -38.42 -55.68 13.49
CA ASN A 53 -37.48 -54.58 13.51
C ASN A 53 -36.34 -54.83 14.48
N THR A 54 -35.18 -54.24 14.21
CA THR A 54 -34.03 -54.18 15.08
C THR A 54 -33.39 -52.82 14.98
N PHE A 55 -32.80 -52.37 16.09
CA PHE A 55 -32.22 -51.03 16.19
C PHE A 55 -30.71 -51.14 16.38
N PHE A 56 -29.98 -50.25 15.70
CA PHE A 56 -28.57 -50.09 15.90
C PHE A 56 -28.27 -48.62 16.17
N ASP A 57 -27.75 -48.33 17.36
CA ASP A 57 -27.34 -46.98 17.73
C ASP A 57 -25.88 -46.79 17.39
N PHE A 58 -25.59 -45.63 16.79
CA PHE A 58 -24.24 -45.23 16.48
C PHE A 58 -24.08 -43.72 16.66
N ASN A 59 -22.85 -43.23 16.61
CA ASN A 59 -22.59 -41.82 16.62
C ASN A 59 -21.89 -41.42 15.31
N PHE A 60 -22.31 -40.33 14.68
CA PHE A 60 -21.61 -39.72 13.60
C PHE A 60 -21.07 -38.36 14.04
N LYS A 61 -19.96 -37.95 13.43
CA LYS A 61 -19.28 -36.72 13.78
C LYS A 61 -19.54 -35.70 12.65
N VAL A 62 -20.15 -34.57 13.03
CA VAL A 62 -20.19 -33.41 12.13
C VAL A 62 -18.84 -32.71 12.23
N THR A 63 -18.22 -32.48 11.10
CA THR A 63 -16.94 -31.79 10.96
C THR A 63 -17.11 -30.55 10.11
N GLY A 64 -16.17 -29.66 10.19
CA GLY A 64 -16.05 -28.51 9.31
C GLY A 64 -14.58 -28.19 9.09
N ASP A 65 -14.31 -27.55 7.99
CA ASP A 65 -12.96 -27.12 7.63
C ASP A 65 -12.73 -25.66 8.03
N SER A 66 -11.50 -25.36 8.41
CA SER A 66 -11.03 -23.99 8.58
C SER A 66 -10.18 -23.60 7.38
N ILE A 67 -10.53 -22.49 6.75
CA ILE A 67 -9.78 -21.92 5.62
C ILE A 67 -9.33 -20.53 6.03
N ILE A 68 -8.05 -20.40 6.31
CA ILE A 68 -7.49 -19.15 6.80
C ILE A 68 -6.81 -18.42 5.65
N ASN A 69 -7.26 -17.21 5.37
CA ASN A 69 -6.67 -16.29 4.41
C ASN A 69 -6.12 -15.05 5.12
N MET A 70 -5.08 -14.47 4.52
CA MET A 70 -4.48 -13.22 4.97
C MET A 70 -4.27 -12.29 3.79
N ARG A 71 -4.50 -10.99 3.99
CA ARG A 71 -4.21 -9.96 2.99
C ARG A 71 -3.92 -8.62 3.66
N ALA A 72 -3.01 -7.86 3.07
CA ALA A 72 -2.85 -6.46 3.44
C ALA A 72 -4.04 -5.64 2.91
N LEU A 73 -4.58 -4.72 3.71
CA LEU A 73 -5.62 -3.80 3.25
C LEU A 73 -5.03 -2.76 2.30
N GLU A 74 -3.83 -2.25 2.64
CA GLU A 74 -3.06 -1.35 1.80
C GLU A 74 -1.70 -1.98 1.51
N PRO A 75 -1.49 -2.54 0.31
CA PRO A 75 -0.25 -3.27 0.00
C PRO A 75 0.89 -2.35 -0.43
N PHE A 76 0.75 -1.02 -0.33
CA PHE A 76 1.78 -0.06 -0.70
C PHE A 76 2.41 0.58 0.52
N LEU A 77 3.75 0.48 0.60
CA LEU A 77 4.55 1.12 1.63
C LEU A 77 5.42 2.21 1.01
N ALA A 78 5.68 3.27 1.76
CA ALA A 78 6.63 4.30 1.36
C ALA A 78 8.00 4.02 2.01
N SER A 79 9.08 4.08 1.23
CA SER A 79 10.43 4.03 1.77
C SER A 79 10.78 5.31 2.55
N LEU A 80 11.84 5.30 3.34
CA LEU A 80 12.29 6.39 4.22
C LEU A 80 11.22 6.85 5.23
N LYS A 81 10.18 6.06 5.43
CA LYS A 81 9.04 6.43 6.26
C LYS A 81 8.60 5.29 7.16
N LYS A 82 8.03 5.67 8.30
CA LYS A 82 7.26 4.77 9.14
C LYS A 82 5.86 4.61 8.51
N ASN A 83 5.49 3.39 8.16
CA ASN A 83 4.21 3.02 7.61
C ASN A 83 3.37 2.31 8.66
N HIS A 84 2.09 2.61 8.74
CA HIS A 84 1.13 1.84 9.51
C HIS A 84 0.53 0.77 8.60
N VAL A 85 0.59 -0.49 9.02
CA VAL A 85 0.16 -1.64 8.24
C VAL A 85 -1.02 -2.29 8.93
N THR A 86 -2.06 -2.59 8.15
CA THR A 86 -3.21 -3.38 8.59
C THR A 86 -3.33 -4.62 7.70
N ILE A 87 -3.29 -5.79 8.33
CA ILE A 87 -3.50 -7.08 7.67
C ILE A 87 -4.82 -7.67 8.16
N GLU A 88 -5.68 -8.04 7.24
CA GLU A 88 -6.89 -8.81 7.52
C GLU A 88 -6.55 -10.30 7.53
N ILE A 89 -6.99 -11.00 8.57
CA ILE A 89 -7.04 -12.45 8.65
C ILE A 89 -8.49 -12.89 8.66
N SER A 90 -8.90 -13.76 7.74
CA SER A 90 -10.26 -14.29 7.64
C SER A 90 -10.29 -15.79 7.80
N ASN A 91 -11.38 -16.29 8.37
CA ASN A 91 -11.73 -17.70 8.34
C ASN A 91 -12.88 -17.91 7.35
N ASP A 92 -12.54 -18.30 6.14
CA ASP A 92 -13.50 -18.54 5.06
C ASP A 92 -14.00 -19.99 5.06
N GLY A 93 -13.67 -20.75 6.10
CA GLY A 93 -14.13 -22.12 6.33
C GLY A 93 -15.51 -22.19 6.97
N THR A 94 -15.91 -23.41 7.31
CA THR A 94 -17.20 -23.73 7.97
C THR A 94 -17.07 -24.03 9.45
N ALA A 95 -15.84 -24.13 9.97
CA ALA A 95 -15.54 -24.40 11.38
C ALA A 95 -14.87 -23.21 12.06
N PRO A 96 -15.20 -22.88 13.32
CA PRO A 96 -14.49 -21.85 14.08
C PRO A 96 -13.06 -22.31 14.40
N ILE A 97 -12.18 -21.35 14.54
CA ILE A 97 -10.81 -21.52 15.03
C ILE A 97 -10.62 -20.72 16.31
N SER A 98 -9.77 -21.19 17.21
CA SER A 98 -9.52 -20.53 18.49
C SER A 98 -8.03 -20.53 18.85
N GLY A 99 -7.65 -19.65 19.78
CA GLY A 99 -6.25 -19.51 20.20
C GLY A 99 -5.34 -19.19 19.01
N VAL A 100 -5.82 -18.35 18.10
CA VAL A 100 -5.07 -17.95 16.90
C VAL A 100 -3.94 -17.03 17.31
N SER A 101 -2.71 -17.49 17.13
CA SER A 101 -1.48 -16.74 17.33
C SER A 101 -0.74 -16.65 16.00
N ILE A 102 -0.23 -15.48 15.71
CA ILE A 102 0.47 -15.20 14.45
C ILE A 102 1.86 -14.66 14.78
N GLU A 103 2.86 -15.21 14.12
CA GLU A 103 4.26 -14.80 14.26
C GLU A 103 4.84 -14.43 12.88
N LEU A 104 5.49 -13.29 12.80
CA LEU A 104 6.25 -12.91 11.62
C LEU A 104 7.57 -13.68 11.59
N GLN A 105 7.77 -14.47 10.56
CA GLN A 105 8.97 -15.27 10.41
C GLN A 105 10.11 -14.44 9.80
N ASN A 106 11.18 -14.32 10.55
CA ASN A 106 12.43 -13.71 10.06
C ASN A 106 13.39 -14.82 9.60
N THR A 107 12.98 -15.59 8.59
CA THR A 107 13.79 -16.69 8.10
C THR A 107 14.80 -16.20 7.07
N GLN A 108 16.08 -16.27 7.42
CA GLN A 108 17.15 -16.36 6.44
C GLN A 108 17.02 -17.70 5.70
N GLU A 109 16.22 -17.76 4.65
CA GLU A 109 16.33 -18.88 3.72
C GLU A 109 17.63 -18.73 2.94
N THR A 110 18.54 -19.66 3.20
CA THR A 110 19.76 -19.86 2.42
C THR A 110 19.36 -20.00 0.97
N ILE A 111 19.77 -19.06 0.13
CA ILE A 111 19.51 -19.05 -1.31
C ILE A 111 20.10 -20.33 -1.91
N SER A 112 19.27 -21.32 -2.11
CA SER A 112 19.61 -22.40 -3.04
C SER A 112 19.34 -21.86 -4.44
N SER A 113 20.28 -22.01 -5.34
CA SER A 113 20.38 -21.40 -6.67
C SER A 113 19.24 -21.73 -7.66
N THR A 114 18.12 -22.26 -7.19
CA THR A 114 16.95 -22.67 -7.99
C THR A 114 15.61 -22.15 -7.50
N SER A 115 15.54 -21.41 -6.38
CA SER A 115 14.30 -20.85 -5.86
C SER A 115 14.55 -19.42 -5.42
N GLN A 116 14.09 -18.45 -6.20
CA GLN A 116 14.09 -17.04 -5.81
C GLN A 116 12.91 -16.76 -4.87
N SER A 117 12.98 -17.21 -3.64
CA SER A 117 12.14 -16.64 -2.58
C SER A 117 13.02 -15.73 -1.74
N VAL A 118 13.05 -14.48 -2.07
CA VAL A 118 13.77 -13.48 -1.29
C VAL A 118 12.83 -12.96 -0.22
N THR A 119 13.00 -13.44 0.99
CA THR A 119 12.43 -12.81 2.17
C THR A 119 13.39 -11.69 2.57
N ASN A 120 12.93 -10.44 2.49
CA ASN A 120 13.75 -9.27 2.79
C ASN A 120 13.29 -8.51 4.04
N VAL A 121 12.56 -9.19 4.93
CA VAL A 121 12.11 -8.62 6.22
C VAL A 121 13.26 -8.13 7.08
N GLU A 122 14.45 -8.73 6.95
CA GLU A 122 15.66 -8.29 7.66
C GLU A 122 16.11 -6.87 7.32
N ASN A 123 15.70 -6.36 6.17
CA ASN A 123 16.08 -5.03 5.71
C ASN A 123 15.13 -3.94 6.20
N VAL A 124 14.06 -4.29 6.92
CA VAL A 124 13.08 -3.36 7.46
C VAL A 124 13.00 -3.49 8.98
N VAL A 125 12.58 -2.43 9.65
CA VAL A 125 12.34 -2.45 11.09
C VAL A 125 10.86 -2.61 11.33
N ILE A 126 10.47 -3.77 11.88
CA ILE A 126 9.09 -4.05 12.29
C ILE A 126 9.05 -4.01 13.82
N LEU A 127 8.10 -3.27 14.38
CA LEU A 127 8.05 -3.02 15.81
C LEU A 127 7.37 -4.17 16.59
N ASP A 128 6.42 -4.85 15.94
CA ASP A 128 5.71 -5.97 16.53
C ASP A 128 5.86 -7.20 15.63
N SER A 129 6.16 -8.35 16.19
CA SER A 129 6.40 -9.61 15.47
C SER A 129 5.42 -10.72 15.80
N ASP A 130 4.62 -10.56 16.85
CA ASP A 130 3.70 -11.58 17.36
C ASP A 130 2.34 -10.97 17.74
N TRP A 131 1.27 -11.67 17.39
CA TRP A 131 -0.09 -11.23 17.66
C TRP A 131 -0.96 -12.37 18.17
N ASP A 132 -1.65 -12.14 19.28
CA ASP A 132 -2.70 -13.02 19.76
C ASP A 132 -4.06 -12.50 19.26
N VAL A 133 -4.63 -13.21 18.32
CA VAL A 133 -5.88 -12.84 17.64
C VAL A 133 -7.10 -13.45 18.33
N GLY A 134 -6.90 -14.56 19.03
CA GLY A 134 -7.94 -15.29 19.75
C GLY A 134 -8.83 -16.14 18.85
N GLN A 135 -10.15 -15.96 18.90
CA GLN A 135 -11.11 -16.77 18.13
C GLN A 135 -11.54 -16.06 16.85
N ILE A 136 -11.67 -16.83 15.75
CA ILE A 136 -12.26 -16.37 14.49
C ILE A 136 -13.35 -17.36 14.05
N ASP A 137 -14.60 -16.90 14.06
CA ASP A 137 -15.75 -17.68 13.64
C ASP A 137 -15.82 -17.83 12.11
N PRO A 138 -16.56 -18.80 11.57
CA PRO A 138 -16.77 -18.96 10.13
C PRO A 138 -17.27 -17.68 9.47
N GLY A 139 -16.64 -17.29 8.35
CA GLY A 139 -16.96 -16.08 7.59
C GLY A 139 -16.66 -14.77 8.31
N LYS A 140 -15.86 -14.80 9.38
CA LYS A 140 -15.42 -13.59 10.12
C LYS A 140 -13.95 -13.29 9.88
N SER A 141 -13.62 -11.99 10.07
CA SER A 141 -12.25 -11.49 9.99
C SER A 141 -11.83 -10.80 11.27
N LYS A 142 -10.52 -10.74 11.46
CA LYS A 142 -9.81 -9.95 12.46
C LYS A 142 -8.73 -9.13 11.76
N TYR A 143 -8.16 -8.14 12.44
CA TYR A 143 -7.15 -7.25 11.91
C TYR A 143 -5.92 -7.26 12.78
N LEU A 144 -4.77 -7.29 12.14
CA LEU A 144 -3.45 -7.09 12.74
C LEU A 144 -2.98 -5.70 12.34
N GLU A 145 -2.52 -4.93 13.31
CA GLU A 145 -1.99 -3.59 13.09
C GLU A 145 -0.58 -3.53 13.64
N PHE A 146 0.33 -3.00 12.86
CA PHE A 146 1.72 -2.78 13.27
C PHE A 146 2.37 -1.69 12.43
N ASP A 147 3.48 -1.18 12.95
CA ASP A 147 4.26 -0.17 12.27
C ASP A 147 5.54 -0.77 11.70
N VAL A 148 5.86 -0.37 10.46
CA VAL A 148 7.07 -0.78 9.77
C VAL A 148 7.83 0.43 9.23
N TYR A 149 9.12 0.54 9.55
CA TYR A 149 10.01 1.48 8.89
C TYR A 149 10.73 0.79 7.74
N VAL A 150 10.63 1.38 6.56
CA VAL A 150 11.23 0.85 5.33
C VAL A 150 12.37 1.79 4.90
N PRO A 151 13.64 1.30 4.81
CA PRO A 151 14.76 2.12 4.38
C PRO A 151 14.70 2.46 2.89
N GLY A 152 15.38 3.53 2.50
CA GLY A 152 15.40 4.03 1.11
C GLY A 152 15.94 3.02 0.08
N THR A 153 16.79 2.09 0.51
CA THR A 153 17.35 1.02 -0.34
C THR A 153 16.31 0.02 -0.83
N MET A 154 15.13 0.01 -0.22
CA MET A 154 14.02 -0.89 -0.58
C MET A 154 13.06 -0.28 -1.61
N SER A 155 13.27 0.94 -2.06
CA SER A 155 12.43 1.57 -3.09
C SER A 155 12.33 0.70 -4.35
N ALA A 156 11.14 0.65 -4.93
CA ALA A 156 10.77 -0.15 -6.11
C ALA A 156 10.95 -1.67 -5.93
N GLN A 157 10.90 -2.18 -4.69
CA GLN A 157 11.01 -3.59 -4.38
C GLN A 157 9.74 -4.14 -3.74
N THR A 158 9.60 -5.47 -3.77
CA THR A 158 8.55 -6.18 -3.05
C THR A 158 9.09 -6.62 -1.70
N LEU A 159 8.41 -6.23 -0.62
CA LEU A 159 8.64 -6.75 0.72
C LEU A 159 7.72 -7.96 0.93
N ARG A 160 8.31 -9.11 1.21
CA ARG A 160 7.60 -10.34 1.56
C ARG A 160 7.61 -10.55 3.07
N ALA A 161 6.43 -10.65 3.66
CA ALA A 161 6.24 -10.92 5.07
C ALA A 161 5.67 -12.33 5.27
N PRO A 162 6.51 -13.34 5.54
CA PRO A 162 6.03 -14.68 5.86
C PRO A 162 5.49 -14.70 7.28
N MET A 163 4.25 -15.14 7.43
CA MET A 163 3.54 -15.25 8.68
C MET A 163 3.27 -16.71 9.01
N GLU A 164 3.62 -17.13 10.20
CA GLU A 164 3.23 -18.44 10.75
C GLU A 164 2.00 -18.26 11.63
N ILE A 165 0.98 -19.07 11.38
CA ILE A 165 -0.30 -19.01 12.09
C ILE A 165 -0.50 -20.32 12.83
N THR A 166 -0.54 -20.26 14.13
CA THR A 166 -0.86 -21.39 15.01
C THR A 166 -2.27 -21.20 15.58
N TYR A 167 -3.08 -22.24 15.51
CA TYR A 167 -4.47 -22.19 15.98
C TYR A 167 -4.97 -23.58 16.41
N PHE A 168 -6.06 -23.61 17.15
CA PHE A 168 -6.82 -24.81 17.44
C PHE A 168 -8.05 -24.90 16.53
N ASN A 169 -8.20 -26.05 15.86
CA ASN A 169 -9.41 -26.31 15.08
C ASN A 169 -10.61 -26.62 16.00
N ALA A 170 -11.80 -26.82 15.42
CA ALA A 170 -13.01 -27.13 16.18
C ALA A 170 -12.97 -28.45 16.96
N HIS A 171 -11.97 -29.29 16.74
CA HIS A 171 -11.75 -30.53 17.45
C HIS A 171 -10.72 -30.41 18.56
N GLY A 172 -10.14 -29.23 18.75
CA GLY A 172 -9.11 -29.00 19.77
C GLY A 172 -7.72 -29.45 19.35
N GLU A 173 -7.50 -29.73 18.05
CA GLU A 173 -6.19 -30.08 17.52
C GLU A 173 -5.44 -28.79 17.18
N GLN A 174 -4.19 -28.68 17.60
CA GLN A 174 -3.33 -27.56 17.27
C GLN A 174 -2.76 -27.77 15.86
N LEU A 175 -2.92 -26.76 15.00
CA LEU A 175 -2.42 -26.73 13.64
C LEU A 175 -1.56 -25.50 13.43
N THR A 176 -0.57 -25.62 12.55
CA THR A 176 0.29 -24.51 12.15
C THR A 176 0.32 -24.43 10.62
N ILE A 177 0.10 -23.25 10.09
CA ILE A 177 0.15 -22.95 8.65
C ILE A 177 0.98 -21.71 8.40
N SER A 178 1.56 -21.63 7.21
CA SER A 178 2.28 -20.44 6.76
C SER A 178 1.49 -19.70 5.70
N ARG A 179 1.52 -18.37 5.77
CA ARG A 179 0.99 -17.45 4.76
C ARG A 179 2.04 -16.38 4.45
N ILE A 180 2.01 -15.87 3.24
CA ILE A 180 2.89 -14.77 2.82
C ILE A 180 2.01 -13.59 2.49
N VAL A 181 2.34 -12.44 3.06
CA VAL A 181 1.73 -11.15 2.71
C VAL A 181 2.78 -10.32 1.99
N ASP A 182 2.47 -9.92 0.76
CA ASP A 182 3.37 -9.14 -0.08
C ASP A 182 2.98 -7.66 -0.04
N PHE A 183 4.00 -6.78 0.02
CA PHE A 183 3.88 -5.33 -0.07
C PHE A 183 4.78 -4.82 -1.18
N TYR A 184 4.32 -3.83 -1.91
CA TYR A 184 5.16 -3.08 -2.83
C TYR A 184 5.66 -1.81 -2.15
N VAL A 185 6.97 -1.60 -2.17
CA VAL A 185 7.60 -0.40 -1.60
C VAL A 185 7.76 0.65 -2.68
N LYS A 186 7.03 1.76 -2.54
CA LYS A 186 7.21 2.96 -3.36
C LYS A 186 8.39 3.77 -2.81
N GLY A 187 9.05 4.54 -3.67
CA GLY A 187 9.91 5.62 -3.22
C GLY A 187 9.09 6.71 -2.50
N LEU A 188 9.75 7.46 -1.67
CA LEU A 188 9.19 8.65 -1.07
C LEU A 188 9.42 9.84 -2.00
N ILE A 189 8.34 10.54 -2.36
CA ILE A 189 8.41 11.86 -2.96
C ILE A 189 8.02 12.84 -1.86
N ASP A 190 8.97 13.68 -1.45
CA ASP A 190 8.74 14.70 -0.43
C ASP A 190 9.12 16.08 -0.96
N THR A 191 8.16 16.71 -1.62
CA THR A 191 8.37 18.02 -2.24
C THR A 191 8.05 19.15 -1.29
N THR A 192 8.92 20.16 -1.27
CA THR A 192 8.76 21.40 -0.51
C THR A 192 8.85 22.60 -1.45
N ILE A 193 7.96 23.59 -1.29
CA ILE A 193 8.00 24.87 -2.00
C ILE A 193 8.60 25.90 -1.06
N TYR A 194 9.60 26.63 -1.53
CA TYR A 194 10.30 27.64 -0.74
C TYR A 194 10.70 28.86 -1.57
N ASP A 195 11.21 29.92 -0.93
CA ASP A 195 11.64 31.17 -1.53
C ASP A 195 10.60 31.82 -2.47
N VAL A 196 9.32 31.73 -2.06
CA VAL A 196 8.24 32.34 -2.83
C VAL A 196 8.27 33.86 -2.68
N GLY A 197 8.35 34.54 -3.82
CA GLY A 197 8.42 36.00 -3.86
C GLY A 197 7.87 36.58 -5.16
N ILE A 198 7.92 37.91 -5.28
CA ILE A 198 7.57 38.65 -6.50
C ILE A 198 8.81 39.36 -7.02
N ILE A 199 9.03 39.20 -8.34
CA ILE A 199 10.01 40.01 -9.07
C ILE A 199 9.33 40.67 -10.28
N ASP A 200 9.91 41.75 -10.76
CA ASP A 200 9.56 42.28 -12.08
C ASP A 200 10.39 41.54 -13.13
N LEU A 201 9.70 40.83 -14.01
CA LEU A 201 10.33 40.17 -15.14
C LEU A 201 9.82 40.79 -16.45
N SER A 202 10.67 41.62 -17.08
CA SER A 202 10.33 42.30 -18.32
C SER A 202 9.10 43.21 -18.22
N GLY A 203 8.93 43.93 -17.12
CA GLY A 203 7.80 44.82 -16.85
C GLY A 203 6.50 44.14 -16.41
N LYS A 204 6.58 42.87 -16.03
CA LYS A 204 5.44 42.13 -15.49
C LYS A 204 5.77 41.58 -14.08
N PRO A 205 4.92 41.84 -13.11
CA PRO A 205 5.05 41.18 -11.80
C PRO A 205 4.95 39.66 -11.99
N THR A 206 5.89 38.92 -11.47
CA THR A 206 6.02 37.49 -11.65
C THR A 206 6.23 36.83 -10.30
N VAL A 207 5.40 35.83 -9.96
CA VAL A 207 5.62 34.98 -8.82
C VAL A 207 6.75 34.02 -9.14
N ILE A 208 7.76 34.02 -8.31
CA ILE A 208 8.88 33.07 -8.39
C ILE A 208 8.92 32.21 -7.13
N GLY A 209 9.58 31.08 -7.22
CA GLY A 209 9.87 30.18 -6.10
C GLY A 209 10.67 28.99 -6.59
N GLU A 210 11.03 28.16 -5.67
CA GLU A 210 11.76 26.94 -5.94
C GLU A 210 11.04 25.74 -5.30
N ILE A 211 11.19 24.57 -5.92
CA ILE A 211 10.67 23.31 -5.43
C ILE A 211 11.85 22.37 -5.27
N ILE A 212 11.95 21.73 -4.12
CA ILE A 212 12.92 20.66 -3.87
C ILE A 212 12.17 19.37 -3.55
N ASN A 213 12.69 18.25 -4.02
CA ASN A 213 12.24 16.91 -3.64
C ASN A 213 13.29 16.28 -2.72
N GLU A 214 12.99 16.22 -1.44
CA GLU A 214 13.85 15.68 -0.38
C GLU A 214 13.64 14.16 -0.17
N GLY A 215 12.86 13.54 -1.05
CA GLY A 215 12.58 12.10 -1.05
C GLY A 215 13.68 11.27 -1.70
N ASN A 216 13.33 10.05 -2.13
CA ASN A 216 14.21 9.14 -2.87
C ASN A 216 13.56 8.58 -4.16
N GLU A 217 12.53 9.24 -4.64
CA GLU A 217 11.87 8.98 -5.92
C GLU A 217 11.54 10.29 -6.61
N ASP A 218 11.76 10.35 -7.94
CA ASP A 218 11.49 11.54 -8.73
C ASP A 218 9.99 11.78 -8.92
N ALA A 219 9.57 13.05 -8.84
CA ALA A 219 8.19 13.43 -9.11
C ALA A 219 8.02 13.74 -10.61
N LEU A 220 7.13 12.99 -11.26
CA LEU A 220 6.96 13.03 -12.71
C LEU A 220 5.88 14.03 -13.12
N PHE A 221 6.10 14.73 -14.24
CA PHE A 221 5.09 15.64 -14.86
C PHE A 221 4.59 16.71 -13.90
N GLY A 222 5.52 17.48 -13.33
CA GLY A 222 5.23 18.57 -12.40
C GLY A 222 4.48 19.73 -13.07
N PHE A 223 3.45 20.22 -12.38
CA PHE A 223 2.72 21.45 -12.73
C PHE A 223 2.59 22.32 -11.50
N VAL A 224 2.94 23.58 -11.61
CA VAL A 224 2.70 24.59 -10.59
C VAL A 224 1.53 25.46 -11.02
N THR A 225 0.52 25.54 -10.21
CA THR A 225 -0.66 26.37 -10.47
C THR A 225 -0.75 27.45 -9.40
N LEU A 226 -0.85 28.69 -9.85
CA LEU A 226 -1.13 29.87 -9.05
C LEU A 226 -2.63 30.13 -9.07
N GLU A 227 -3.25 30.25 -7.89
CA GLU A 227 -4.67 30.56 -7.71
C GLU A 227 -4.83 31.75 -6.75
N PRO A 228 -5.73 32.71 -7.05
CA PRO A 228 -6.06 33.77 -6.10
C PRO A 228 -6.83 33.20 -4.90
N LEU A 229 -6.62 33.80 -3.73
CA LEU A 229 -7.42 33.57 -2.53
C LEU A 229 -8.04 34.92 -2.08
N GLY A 230 -9.12 34.81 -1.32
CA GLY A 230 -9.82 35.99 -0.78
C GLY A 230 -10.25 36.98 -1.86
N ASP A 231 -9.91 38.26 -1.66
CA ASP A 231 -10.26 39.36 -2.56
C ASP A 231 -9.21 39.62 -3.66
N SER A 232 -8.27 38.70 -3.82
CA SER A 232 -7.24 38.78 -4.87
C SER A 232 -7.88 38.64 -6.25
N ASN A 233 -7.52 39.52 -7.18
CA ASN A 233 -7.98 39.47 -8.58
C ASN A 233 -6.90 38.97 -9.54
N ILE A 234 -5.91 38.25 -9.01
CA ILE A 234 -4.93 37.54 -9.83
C ILE A 234 -5.64 36.43 -10.59
N LYS A 235 -5.35 36.33 -11.88
CA LYS A 235 -5.89 35.27 -12.70
C LYS A 235 -5.16 33.95 -12.45
N LYS A 236 -5.93 32.87 -12.35
CA LYS A 236 -5.35 31.52 -12.24
C LYS A 236 -4.43 31.23 -13.43
N SER A 237 -3.24 30.76 -13.16
CA SER A 237 -2.23 30.40 -14.16
C SER A 237 -1.50 29.13 -13.77
N THR A 238 -1.05 28.36 -14.77
CA THR A 238 -0.36 27.09 -14.56
C THR A 238 0.88 27.02 -15.43
N GLN A 239 1.99 26.60 -14.82
CA GLN A 239 3.25 26.34 -15.49
C GLN A 239 3.59 24.84 -15.41
N TYR A 240 4.02 24.26 -16.51
CA TYR A 240 4.63 22.94 -16.55
C TYR A 240 6.11 23.04 -16.19
N ILE A 241 6.58 22.21 -15.26
CA ILE A 241 7.97 22.24 -14.76
C ILE A 241 8.72 20.94 -15.01
N ASP A 242 8.10 19.98 -15.74
CA ASP A 242 8.69 18.68 -16.08
C ASP A 242 8.90 17.77 -14.85
N GLU A 243 10.02 17.12 -14.72
CA GLU A 243 10.39 16.23 -13.64
C GLU A 243 11.04 16.99 -12.48
N ILE A 244 10.71 16.61 -11.26
CA ILE A 244 11.34 17.16 -10.05
C ILE A 244 12.25 16.06 -9.51
N GLU A 245 13.52 16.13 -9.93
CA GLU A 245 14.55 15.18 -9.52
C GLU A 245 14.86 15.31 -8.01
N ILE A 246 15.36 14.22 -7.44
CA ILE A 246 15.79 14.17 -6.05
C ILE A 246 16.94 15.15 -5.82
N ASP A 247 16.90 15.88 -4.69
CA ASP A 247 17.93 16.84 -4.26
C ASP A 247 18.28 17.92 -5.29
N SER A 248 17.40 18.15 -6.28
CA SER A 248 17.61 19.13 -7.34
C SER A 248 16.55 20.23 -7.28
N PRO A 249 16.88 21.45 -6.86
CA PRO A 249 15.93 22.55 -6.85
C PRO A 249 15.45 22.90 -8.26
N VAL A 250 14.13 22.96 -8.43
CA VAL A 250 13.48 23.32 -9.67
C VAL A 250 12.80 24.68 -9.51
N PRO A 251 13.29 25.73 -10.18
CA PRO A 251 12.66 27.04 -10.13
C PRO A 251 11.39 27.10 -10.95
N PHE A 252 10.42 27.86 -10.46
CA PHE A 252 9.24 28.25 -11.23
C PHE A 252 9.09 29.75 -11.30
N ASN A 253 8.46 30.23 -12.37
CA ASN A 253 8.14 31.62 -12.58
C ASN A 253 6.79 31.78 -13.28
N ILE A 254 5.82 32.34 -12.61
CA ILE A 254 4.46 32.49 -13.10
C ILE A 254 4.14 33.98 -13.22
N PRO A 255 4.08 34.55 -14.45
CA PRO A 255 3.69 35.93 -14.65
C PRO A 255 2.26 36.15 -14.13
N ILE A 256 2.07 37.26 -13.41
CA ILE A 256 0.78 37.65 -12.87
C ILE A 256 -0.02 38.33 -13.99
N GLU A 257 -1.22 37.82 -14.23
CA GLU A 257 -2.28 38.49 -14.97
C GLU A 257 -3.42 38.80 -13.98
N PHE A 258 -4.13 39.93 -14.21
CA PHE A 258 -5.26 40.32 -13.40
C PHE A 258 -6.58 40.10 -14.14
N GLU A 259 -7.61 39.78 -13.38
CA GLU A 259 -8.99 39.85 -13.87
C GLU A 259 -9.52 41.26 -13.65
N GLY A 260 -9.66 42.02 -14.76
CA GLY A 260 -10.05 43.45 -14.73
C GLY A 260 -8.87 44.38 -14.51
N GLU A 261 -9.09 45.48 -13.75
CA GLU A 261 -8.04 46.45 -13.45
C GLU A 261 -7.02 45.86 -12.46
N PRO A 262 -5.70 46.09 -12.70
CA PRO A 262 -4.67 45.63 -11.76
C PRO A 262 -4.89 46.20 -10.37
N LYS A 263 -4.88 45.33 -9.38
CA LYS A 263 -4.80 45.69 -7.97
C LYS A 263 -3.34 45.53 -7.54
N TYR A 264 -2.82 46.52 -6.85
CA TYR A 264 -1.49 46.49 -6.25
C TYR A 264 -1.62 46.34 -4.74
N GLY A 265 -0.55 45.90 -4.08
CA GLY A 265 -0.56 45.65 -2.64
C GLY A 265 -0.44 44.17 -2.28
N GLU A 266 -0.97 43.83 -1.12
CA GLU A 266 -0.95 42.45 -0.63
C GLU A 266 -2.03 41.60 -1.29
N HIS A 267 -1.63 40.43 -1.78
CA HIS A 267 -2.50 39.43 -2.38
C HIS A 267 -2.29 38.07 -1.71
N GLU A 268 -3.35 37.47 -1.25
CA GLU A 268 -3.35 36.07 -0.82
C GLU A 268 -3.42 35.16 -2.04
N ILE A 269 -2.51 34.21 -2.11
CA ILE A 269 -2.39 33.26 -3.21
C ILE A 269 -2.22 31.83 -2.69
N ARG A 270 -2.69 30.89 -3.47
CA ARG A 270 -2.41 29.47 -3.33
C ARG A 270 -1.53 28.99 -4.48
N ILE A 271 -0.45 28.33 -4.13
CA ILE A 271 0.40 27.62 -5.07
C ILE A 271 0.10 26.14 -4.93
N THR A 272 -0.40 25.53 -5.98
CA THR A 272 -0.68 24.08 -6.03
C THR A 272 0.36 23.41 -6.91
N LEU A 273 1.15 22.54 -6.33
CA LEU A 273 2.04 21.62 -7.03
C LEU A 273 1.27 20.32 -7.29
N ARG A 274 1.19 19.93 -8.56
CA ARG A 274 0.63 18.63 -9.00
C ARG A 274 1.71 17.84 -9.72
N TYR A 275 1.86 16.58 -9.39
CA TYR A 275 2.81 15.67 -10.02
C TYR A 275 2.29 14.22 -9.97
N LYS A 276 3.01 13.29 -10.59
CA LYS A 276 2.72 11.86 -10.52
C LYS A 276 3.88 11.11 -9.89
N ASP A 277 3.55 10.06 -9.15
CA ASP A 277 4.54 9.08 -8.66
C ASP A 277 4.89 8.04 -9.74
N SER A 278 5.73 7.07 -9.41
CA SER A 278 6.14 5.96 -10.29
C SER A 278 4.98 5.05 -10.71
N LEU A 279 3.93 4.97 -9.93
CA LEU A 279 2.70 4.23 -10.26
C LEU A 279 1.70 5.06 -11.09
N ARG A 280 2.07 6.32 -11.41
CA ARG A 280 1.25 7.29 -12.15
C ARG A 280 0.06 7.84 -11.35
N ASP A 281 0.05 7.66 -10.04
CA ASP A 281 -0.93 8.29 -9.16
C ASP A 281 -0.69 9.81 -9.12
N GLU A 282 -1.76 10.60 -9.20
CA GLU A 282 -1.66 12.07 -9.10
C GLU A 282 -1.60 12.49 -7.63
N ILE A 283 -0.62 13.35 -7.33
CA ILE A 283 -0.39 13.88 -6.00
C ILE A 283 -0.49 15.41 -6.06
N PHE A 284 -1.12 16.00 -5.06
CA PHE A 284 -1.28 17.44 -4.93
C PHE A 284 -0.71 17.92 -3.62
N LYS A 285 0.12 18.98 -3.67
CA LYS A 285 0.55 19.73 -2.50
C LYS A 285 0.18 21.19 -2.66
N THR A 286 -0.32 21.82 -1.62
CA THR A 286 -0.75 23.22 -1.63
C THR A 286 0.08 24.03 -0.66
N TYR A 287 0.40 25.24 -1.05
CA TYR A 287 1.10 26.24 -0.24
C TYR A 287 0.36 27.57 -0.35
N ASP A 288 -0.19 28.05 0.76
CA ASP A 288 -0.89 29.34 0.85
C ASP A 288 0.06 30.39 1.39
N THR A 289 0.15 31.52 0.71
CA THR A 289 1.02 32.61 1.11
C THR A 289 0.44 33.98 0.70
N THR A 290 1.02 35.04 1.24
CA THR A 290 0.73 36.43 0.82
C THR A 290 1.93 36.98 0.07
N VAL A 291 1.66 37.60 -1.06
CA VAL A 291 2.67 38.28 -1.87
C VAL A 291 2.34 39.74 -2.01
N LEU A 292 3.37 40.60 -2.02
CA LEU A 292 3.23 42.04 -2.20
C LEU A 292 3.53 42.42 -3.67
N ILE A 293 2.53 42.88 -4.38
CA ILE A 293 2.68 43.35 -5.76
C ILE A 293 2.90 44.88 -5.74
N PRO A 294 4.10 45.38 -6.10
CA PRO A 294 4.39 46.81 -6.07
C PRO A 294 3.63 47.54 -7.18
N ASP A 295 3.17 48.77 -6.86
CA ASP A 295 2.65 49.67 -7.88
C ASP A 295 3.81 50.29 -8.69
N VAL A 296 3.99 49.82 -9.93
CA VAL A 296 5.08 50.23 -10.80
C VAL A 296 4.90 51.67 -11.27
N THR A 297 3.70 52.27 -11.09
CA THR A 297 3.41 53.66 -11.54
C THR A 297 4.04 54.73 -10.63
N GLU A 298 4.39 54.40 -9.38
CA GLU A 298 5.04 55.35 -8.46
C GLU A 298 6.56 55.49 -8.63
N ASN A 299 7.23 54.59 -9.34
CA ASN A 299 8.70 54.51 -9.43
C ASN A 299 9.33 55.04 -10.70
N THR A 300 8.64 55.95 -11.46
CA THR A 300 9.28 56.63 -12.60
C THR A 300 10.04 57.89 -12.21
N GLN A 301 10.23 58.18 -10.90
CA GLN A 301 11.13 59.21 -10.44
C GLN A 301 12.13 58.67 -9.39
N GLN A 302 13.39 58.60 -9.85
CA GLN A 302 14.61 58.37 -9.06
C GLN A 302 15.01 56.93 -8.76
N SER A 303 15.79 56.36 -9.61
CA SER A 303 17.24 56.24 -9.40
C SER A 303 17.86 55.60 -10.62
N GLY A 304 18.77 56.31 -11.27
CA GLY A 304 19.71 55.68 -12.20
C GLY A 304 20.46 54.62 -11.41
N PHE A 305 20.05 53.35 -11.61
CA PHE A 305 20.82 52.23 -11.10
C PHE A 305 22.20 52.30 -11.75
N ASP A 306 23.20 52.57 -10.94
CA ASP A 306 24.60 52.56 -11.34
C ASP A 306 24.98 51.08 -11.61
N LEU A 307 24.76 50.64 -12.83
CA LEU A 307 25.09 49.29 -13.32
C LEU A 307 26.57 48.94 -13.13
N MET A 308 27.42 49.93 -12.76
CA MET A 308 28.82 49.70 -12.52
C MET A 308 29.12 49.05 -11.15
N GLU A 309 28.29 49.24 -10.13
CA GLU A 309 28.56 48.72 -8.80
C GLU A 309 28.26 47.20 -8.69
N TYR A 310 27.33 46.68 -9.51
CA TYR A 310 26.97 45.25 -9.51
C TYR A 310 27.63 44.45 -10.63
N SER A 311 28.33 45.09 -11.56
CA SER A 311 28.99 44.41 -12.68
C SER A 311 30.02 43.37 -12.24
N GLN A 312 30.65 43.56 -11.06
CA GLN A 312 31.61 42.61 -10.50
C GLN A 312 30.96 41.32 -10.02
N PHE A 313 29.72 41.37 -9.51
CA PHE A 313 29.00 40.16 -9.04
C PHE A 313 28.39 39.40 -10.21
N ILE A 314 27.91 40.06 -11.23
CA ILE A 314 27.39 39.44 -12.48
C ILE A 314 28.55 38.71 -13.20
N ILE A 315 29.73 39.31 -13.26
CA ILE A 315 30.92 38.70 -13.90
C ILE A 315 31.36 37.46 -13.06
N LEU A 316 31.31 37.54 -11.75
CA LEU A 316 31.64 36.40 -10.87
C LEU A 316 30.64 35.26 -11.00
N GLY A 317 29.34 35.56 -11.13
CA GLY A 317 28.29 34.56 -11.36
C GLY A 317 28.46 33.83 -12.71
N VAL A 318 28.74 34.57 -13.76
CA VAL A 318 28.98 33.99 -15.13
C VAL A 318 30.24 33.12 -15.13
N ILE A 319 31.31 33.54 -14.43
CA ILE A 319 32.55 32.76 -14.31
C ILE A 319 32.31 31.48 -13.53
N ALA A 320 31.48 31.51 -12.44
CA ALA A 320 31.14 30.31 -11.67
C ALA A 320 30.34 29.31 -12.49
N ILE A 321 29.37 29.76 -13.31
CA ILE A 321 28.59 28.91 -14.19
C ILE A 321 29.48 28.25 -15.27
N ILE A 322 30.35 29.04 -15.93
CA ILE A 322 31.28 28.52 -16.94
C ILE A 322 32.31 27.56 -16.31
N GLY A 323 32.78 27.85 -15.11
CA GLY A 323 33.69 26.98 -14.36
C GLY A 323 33.03 25.66 -13.95
N GLY A 324 31.76 25.70 -13.50
CA GLY A 324 30.98 24.51 -13.11
C GLY A 324 30.72 23.57 -14.27
N VAL A 325 30.30 24.12 -15.42
CA VAL A 325 30.07 23.32 -16.64
C VAL A 325 31.35 22.69 -17.16
N SER A 326 32.49 23.45 -17.15
CA SER A 326 33.79 22.93 -17.58
C SER A 326 34.32 21.84 -16.65
N PHE A 327 34.11 21.98 -15.34
CA PHE A 327 34.52 20.97 -14.36
C PHE A 327 33.71 19.67 -14.47
N SER A 328 32.42 19.78 -14.73
CA SER A 328 31.53 18.62 -14.96
C SER A 328 31.93 17.85 -16.22
N GLN A 329 32.30 18.54 -17.30
CA GLN A 329 32.77 17.90 -18.53
C GLN A 329 34.12 17.21 -18.39
N ILE A 330 35.05 17.79 -17.60
CA ILE A 330 36.35 17.18 -17.31
C ILE A 330 36.18 15.91 -16.47
N LYS A 331 35.22 15.90 -15.51
CA LYS A 331 34.93 14.74 -14.67
C LYS A 331 34.33 13.59 -15.47
N LYS A 332 33.50 13.86 -16.49
CA LYS A 332 32.94 12.85 -17.41
C LYS A 332 34.03 12.22 -18.29
N ARG A 333 35.02 12.98 -18.76
CA ARG A 333 36.14 12.46 -19.60
C ARG A 333 37.12 11.58 -18.84
N LYS A 334 37.23 11.66 -17.51
CA LYS A 334 38.10 10.82 -16.69
C LYS A 334 37.50 9.45 -16.32
N LYS A 335 36.25 9.16 -16.68
CA LYS A 335 35.58 7.88 -16.39
C LYS A 335 35.51 6.89 -17.53
N GLU A 336 36.10 7.17 -18.70
CA GLU A 336 36.23 6.17 -19.75
C GLU A 336 37.50 5.33 -19.52
N PRO A 337 37.39 4.02 -19.25
CA PRO A 337 38.57 3.15 -19.19
C PRO A 337 39.04 2.88 -20.64
N SER A 338 40.33 3.10 -20.88
CA SER A 338 41.00 2.74 -22.12
C SER A 338 40.90 1.23 -22.33
N LYS A 339 40.14 0.80 -23.34
CA LYS A 339 40.28 -0.52 -23.92
C LYS A 339 41.50 -0.47 -24.85
N THR A 340 42.57 -1.11 -24.49
CA THR A 340 43.64 -1.48 -25.38
C THR A 340 43.87 -2.98 -25.32
N SER A 341 43.67 -3.58 -26.49
CA SER A 341 44.14 -4.87 -27.05
C SER A 341 44.13 -6.10 -26.14
#